data_3f9f07a8b6a99987e06183a68c0da346
#
_entry.id   3f9f07a8b6a99987e06183a68c0da346
#
_cell.length_a   1.000
_cell.length_b   1.000
_cell.length_c   1.000
_cell.angle_alpha   90.00
_cell.angle_beta   90.00
_cell.angle_gamma   90.00
#
_symmetry.space_group_name_H-M   'P 1'
#
loop_
_entity.id
_entity.type
_entity.pdbx_description
1 polymer ?
#
loop_
_entity_poly.entity_id
_entity_poly.type
_entity_poly.pdbx_seq_one_letter_code
_entity_poly.pdbx_strand_id
1 'polypeptide(L)'
;MKSISTFLLSAILSLCTFAADAPVYDESADAQTQVSQALAKAKAHNKQLMIVFGANWCGDCKMLDGEFKKPALKALLDANYVVVKVDVNRFNKNLDVVKPYGDVIKKGIPSIVIATPANQLVYATNGGELADARKMGEAGVAEFFKALATKKS
;
A
#
# COMPACT_ATOMS: atom_id res chain seq x y z
N MET A 1 -59.71 34.67 25.61
CA MET A 1 -59.00 34.30 24.39
C MET A 1 -57.64 33.71 24.79
N LYS A 2 -57.54 32.37 24.79
CA LYS A 2 -56.35 31.65 25.26
C LYS A 2 -55.52 31.23 24.03
N SER A 3 -54.30 31.78 23.89
CA SER A 3 -53.35 31.41 22.83
C SER A 3 -52.61 30.16 23.25
N ILE A 4 -52.78 29.07 22.47
CA ILE A 4 -52.04 27.83 22.65
C ILE A 4 -50.81 27.92 21.77
N SER A 5 -49.61 28.03 22.42
CA SER A 5 -48.33 28.03 21.73
C SER A 5 -47.85 26.57 21.57
N THR A 6 -47.84 26.06 20.36
CA THR A 6 -47.41 24.70 20.05
C THR A 6 -45.90 24.73 19.85
N PHE A 7 -45.14 24.15 20.76
CA PHE A 7 -43.70 23.91 20.64
C PHE A 7 -43.47 22.68 19.78
N LEU A 8 -42.96 22.89 18.55
CA LEU A 8 -42.45 21.85 17.69
C LEU A 8 -41.02 21.46 18.12
N LEU A 9 -40.90 20.32 18.79
CA LEU A 9 -39.62 19.74 19.19
C LEU A 9 -39.03 19.00 17.97
N SER A 10 -38.10 19.63 17.22
CA SER A 10 -37.35 19.01 16.13
C SER A 10 -36.29 18.10 16.72
N ALA A 11 -36.51 16.79 16.65
CA ALA A 11 -35.50 15.78 16.93
C ALA A 11 -34.50 15.69 15.77
N ILE A 12 -33.31 16.25 15.97
CA ILE A 12 -32.18 16.10 15.03
C ILE A 12 -31.58 14.70 15.23
N LEU A 13 -31.89 13.79 14.33
CA LEU A 13 -31.30 12.45 14.28
C LEU A 13 -29.88 12.59 13.71
N SER A 14 -28.86 12.65 14.56
CA SER A 14 -27.45 12.62 14.12
C SER A 14 -27.13 11.23 13.56
N LEU A 15 -27.08 11.10 12.23
CA LEU A 15 -26.52 9.92 11.62
C LEU A 15 -25.00 9.93 11.84
N CYS A 16 -24.51 9.11 12.78
CA CYS A 16 -23.09 8.77 12.84
C CYS A 16 -22.76 7.90 11.61
N THR A 17 -22.26 8.51 10.56
CA THR A 17 -21.62 7.78 9.46
C THR A 17 -20.29 7.21 9.96
N PHE A 18 -20.23 5.91 10.22
CA PHE A 18 -18.97 5.22 10.38
C PHE A 18 -18.26 5.27 9.01
N ALA A 19 -17.24 6.11 8.90
CA ALA A 19 -16.33 6.06 7.78
C ALA A 19 -15.58 4.72 7.87
N ALA A 20 -15.96 3.75 7.05
CA ALA A 20 -15.17 2.54 6.87
C ALA A 20 -13.82 2.97 6.28
N ASP A 21 -12.72 2.49 6.87
CA ASP A 21 -11.38 2.74 6.33
C ASP A 21 -11.35 2.34 4.84
N ALA A 22 -10.88 3.23 4.00
CA ALA A 22 -10.74 2.95 2.58
C ALA A 22 -9.81 1.74 2.37
N PRO A 23 -10.13 0.83 1.44
CA PRO A 23 -9.32 -0.34 1.20
C PRO A 23 -7.90 0.05 0.79
N VAL A 24 -6.91 -0.64 1.33
CA VAL A 24 -5.48 -0.41 1.06
C VAL A 24 -5.13 -0.81 -0.37
N TYR A 25 -5.77 -1.87 -0.86
CA TYR A 25 -5.59 -2.42 -2.21
C TYR A 25 -6.90 -2.30 -2.99
N ASP A 26 -6.82 -1.80 -4.22
CA ASP A 26 -7.97 -1.79 -5.12
C ASP A 26 -8.14 -3.18 -5.75
N GLU A 27 -9.11 -3.92 -5.22
CA GLU A 27 -9.41 -5.28 -5.68
C GLU A 27 -10.04 -5.32 -7.08
N SER A 28 -10.56 -4.21 -7.58
CA SER A 28 -11.18 -4.10 -8.92
C SER A 28 -10.21 -3.68 -10.01
N ALA A 29 -9.05 -3.17 -9.63
CA ALA A 29 -8.10 -2.61 -10.58
C ALA A 29 -7.43 -3.68 -11.47
N ASP A 30 -7.15 -3.29 -12.70
CA ASP A 30 -6.25 -4.03 -13.60
C ASP A 30 -4.80 -3.79 -13.18
N ALA A 31 -4.18 -4.82 -12.59
CA ALA A 31 -2.84 -4.70 -12.01
C ALA A 31 -1.75 -4.45 -13.06
N GLN A 32 -1.89 -5.00 -14.27
CA GLN A 32 -0.97 -4.74 -15.38
C GLN A 32 -1.00 -3.25 -15.76
N THR A 33 -2.19 -2.68 -15.88
CA THR A 33 -2.36 -1.25 -16.15
C THR A 33 -1.81 -0.39 -15.00
N GLN A 34 -2.08 -0.75 -13.73
CA GLN A 34 -1.54 -0.04 -12.58
C GLN A 34 0.00 0.00 -12.58
N VAL A 35 0.65 -1.15 -12.79
CA VAL A 35 2.11 -1.27 -12.82
C VAL A 35 2.70 -0.53 -14.01
N SER A 36 2.09 -0.63 -15.19
CA SER A 36 2.51 0.08 -16.39
C SER A 36 2.47 1.62 -16.20
N GLN A 37 1.39 2.13 -15.63
CA GLN A 37 1.25 3.56 -15.32
C GLN A 37 2.26 4.02 -14.26
N ALA A 38 2.49 3.22 -13.22
CA ALA A 38 3.46 3.51 -12.19
C ALA A 38 4.89 3.53 -12.76
N LEU A 39 5.22 2.60 -13.65
CA LEU A 39 6.50 2.54 -14.34
C LEU A 39 6.72 3.78 -15.23
N ALA A 40 5.70 4.20 -15.98
CA ALA A 40 5.76 5.42 -16.78
C ALA A 40 6.01 6.66 -15.90
N LYS A 41 5.35 6.77 -14.75
CA LYS A 41 5.59 7.83 -13.76
C LYS A 41 6.99 7.75 -13.17
N ALA A 42 7.48 6.55 -12.83
CA ALA A 42 8.83 6.35 -12.31
C ALA A 42 9.87 6.86 -13.31
N LYS A 43 9.71 6.52 -14.59
CA LYS A 43 10.57 7.00 -15.68
C LYS A 43 10.52 8.53 -15.83
N ALA A 44 9.33 9.12 -15.81
CA ALA A 44 9.15 10.58 -15.97
C ALA A 44 9.78 11.38 -14.82
N HIS A 45 9.83 10.83 -13.62
CA HIS A 45 10.38 11.49 -12.41
C HIS A 45 11.79 11.02 -12.04
N ASN A 46 12.41 10.16 -12.85
CA ASN A 46 13.71 9.53 -12.55
C ASN A 46 13.76 8.86 -11.16
N LYS A 47 12.69 8.11 -10.84
CA LYS A 47 12.53 7.35 -9.60
C LYS A 47 12.46 5.85 -9.88
N GLN A 48 12.76 5.04 -8.88
CA GLN A 48 12.52 3.60 -8.97
C GLN A 48 11.02 3.30 -8.82
N LEU A 49 10.58 2.19 -9.40
CA LEU A 49 9.26 1.62 -9.15
C LEU A 49 9.31 0.76 -7.89
N MET A 50 8.35 0.93 -6.98
CA MET A 50 8.12 0.02 -5.87
C MET A 50 6.74 -0.62 -6.02
N ILE A 51 6.70 -1.93 -6.22
CA ILE A 51 5.46 -2.71 -6.22
C ILE A 51 5.29 -3.35 -4.85
N VAL A 52 4.14 -3.11 -4.22
CA VAL A 52 3.78 -3.70 -2.92
C VAL A 52 2.65 -4.70 -3.15
N PHE A 53 2.96 -5.97 -3.12
CA PHE A 53 1.98 -7.05 -3.20
C PHE A 53 1.36 -7.31 -1.83
N GLY A 54 0.03 -7.39 -1.79
CA GLY A 54 -0.68 -7.61 -0.54
C GLY A 54 -2.17 -7.83 -0.75
N ALA A 55 -2.95 -7.73 0.34
CA ALA A 55 -4.40 -7.88 0.28
C ALA A 55 -5.08 -7.18 1.45
N ASN A 56 -6.35 -6.82 1.30
CA ASN A 56 -7.12 -6.09 2.32
C ASN A 56 -7.40 -6.90 3.60
N TRP A 57 -7.38 -8.24 3.55
CA TRP A 57 -7.52 -9.10 4.72
C TRP A 57 -6.21 -9.22 5.55
N CYS A 58 -5.06 -8.85 4.96
CA CYS A 58 -3.73 -9.03 5.55
C CYS A 58 -3.44 -7.94 6.59
N GLY A 59 -3.31 -8.32 7.85
CA GLY A 59 -3.03 -7.39 8.95
C GLY A 59 -1.66 -6.71 8.84
N ASP A 60 -0.62 -7.42 8.40
CA ASP A 60 0.72 -6.87 8.16
C ASP A 60 0.73 -5.89 7.00
N CYS A 61 -0.08 -6.13 5.96
CA CYS A 61 -0.23 -5.21 4.83
C CYS A 61 -0.88 -3.89 5.24
N LYS A 62 -1.92 -3.95 6.10
CA LYS A 62 -2.57 -2.75 6.64
C LYS A 62 -1.63 -1.95 7.54
N MET A 63 -0.87 -2.64 8.39
CA MET A 63 0.12 -2.00 9.25
C MET A 63 1.19 -1.31 8.39
N LEU A 64 1.75 -1.98 7.41
CA LEU A 64 2.75 -1.41 6.51
C LEU A 64 2.21 -0.17 5.77
N ASP A 65 0.96 -0.19 5.33
CA ASP A 65 0.29 0.97 4.73
C ASP A 65 0.20 2.15 5.70
N GLY A 66 -0.09 1.87 6.97
CA GLY A 66 -0.06 2.88 8.05
C GLY A 66 1.33 3.49 8.23
N GLU A 67 2.39 2.66 8.22
CA GLU A 67 3.78 3.13 8.31
C GLU A 67 4.16 4.01 7.11
N PHE A 68 3.72 3.66 5.89
CA PHE A 68 3.98 4.45 4.68
C PHE A 68 3.38 5.85 4.72
N LYS A 69 2.35 6.07 5.54
CA LYS A 69 1.69 7.37 5.73
C LYS A 69 2.39 8.26 6.76
N LYS A 70 3.30 7.70 7.57
CA LYS A 70 4.04 8.48 8.57
C LYS A 70 5.03 9.44 7.90
N PRO A 71 5.14 10.69 8.38
CA PRO A 71 5.86 11.75 7.67
C PRO A 71 7.27 11.39 7.23
N ALA A 72 8.07 10.79 8.12
CA ALA A 72 9.47 10.45 7.83
C ALA A 72 9.59 9.38 6.73
N LEU A 73 8.82 8.28 6.84
CA LEU A 73 8.86 7.20 5.86
C LEU A 73 8.21 7.65 4.54
N LYS A 74 7.11 8.39 4.62
CA LYS A 74 6.47 8.96 3.43
C LYS A 74 7.45 9.83 2.63
N ALA A 75 8.17 10.73 3.29
CA ALA A 75 9.16 11.58 2.63
C ALA A 75 10.28 10.77 1.96
N LEU A 76 10.77 9.71 2.62
CA LEU A 76 11.75 8.78 2.05
C LEU A 76 11.21 8.07 0.80
N LEU A 77 9.99 7.55 0.88
CA LEU A 77 9.37 6.84 -0.25
C LEU A 77 9.09 7.79 -1.41
N ASP A 78 8.53 8.94 -1.15
CA ASP A 78 8.23 9.95 -2.17
C ASP A 78 9.50 10.45 -2.87
N ALA A 79 10.62 10.54 -2.16
CA ALA A 79 11.88 10.97 -2.75
C ALA A 79 12.49 9.95 -3.73
N ASN A 80 12.31 8.65 -3.47
CA ASN A 80 13.04 7.59 -4.16
C ASN A 80 12.16 6.73 -5.10
N TYR A 81 10.85 6.61 -4.81
CA TYR A 81 10.01 5.61 -5.47
C TYR A 81 8.70 6.20 -6.01
N VAL A 82 8.18 5.55 -7.04
CA VAL A 82 6.76 5.55 -7.36
C VAL A 82 6.20 4.25 -6.82
N VAL A 83 5.33 4.35 -5.82
CA VAL A 83 4.75 3.19 -5.14
C VAL A 83 3.43 2.80 -5.82
N VAL A 84 3.27 1.51 -6.13
CA VAL A 84 2.02 0.91 -6.59
C VAL A 84 1.68 -0.29 -5.73
N LYS A 85 0.42 -0.43 -5.34
CA LYS A 85 -0.09 -1.55 -4.54
C LYS A 85 -0.87 -2.49 -5.43
N VAL A 86 -0.52 -3.76 -5.42
CA VAL A 86 -1.14 -4.80 -6.23
C VAL A 86 -1.81 -5.82 -5.32
N ASP A 87 -3.13 -5.99 -5.47
CA ASP A 87 -3.89 -7.01 -4.77
C ASP A 87 -3.57 -8.40 -5.30
N VAL A 88 -3.17 -9.31 -4.41
CA VAL A 88 -2.97 -10.72 -4.73
C VAL A 88 -4.03 -11.62 -4.12
N ASN A 89 -5.07 -11.02 -3.53
CA ASN A 89 -6.17 -11.69 -2.86
C ASN A 89 -5.64 -12.80 -1.90
N ARG A 90 -6.05 -14.04 -2.08
CA ARG A 90 -5.56 -15.21 -1.33
C ARG A 90 -4.48 -15.96 -2.12
N PHE A 91 -3.47 -15.23 -2.64
CA PHE A 91 -2.37 -15.74 -3.47
C PHE A 91 -2.83 -16.36 -4.79
N ASN A 92 -3.96 -15.92 -5.33
CA ASN A 92 -4.57 -16.46 -6.54
C ASN A 92 -4.97 -15.40 -7.58
N LYS A 93 -4.58 -14.13 -7.35
CA LYS A 93 -4.90 -13.02 -8.24
C LYS A 93 -3.64 -12.28 -8.67
N ASN A 94 -3.63 -11.75 -9.90
CA ASN A 94 -2.55 -10.96 -10.47
C ASN A 94 -1.18 -11.67 -10.44
N LEU A 95 -1.18 -13.02 -10.54
CA LEU A 95 0.04 -13.83 -10.50
C LEU A 95 0.93 -13.62 -11.72
N ASP A 96 0.35 -13.19 -12.82
CA ASP A 96 1.05 -12.78 -14.05
C ASP A 96 1.91 -11.53 -13.83
N VAL A 97 1.49 -10.63 -12.92
CA VAL A 97 2.28 -9.46 -12.48
C VAL A 97 3.37 -9.86 -11.49
N VAL A 98 3.17 -10.91 -10.70
CA VAL A 98 4.16 -11.42 -9.73
C VAL A 98 5.29 -12.18 -10.40
N LYS A 99 4.95 -13.08 -11.33
CA LYS A 99 5.89 -14.03 -11.97
C LYS A 99 7.16 -13.42 -12.57
N PRO A 100 7.13 -12.27 -13.24
CA PRO A 100 8.35 -11.64 -13.79
C PRO A 100 9.42 -11.32 -12.75
N TYR A 101 9.03 -11.20 -11.49
CA TYR A 101 9.94 -10.88 -10.37
C TYR A 101 10.28 -12.10 -9.50
N GLY A 102 9.88 -13.30 -9.92
CA GLY A 102 10.02 -14.54 -9.15
C GLY A 102 8.84 -14.80 -8.20
N ASP A 103 8.98 -15.80 -7.34
CA ASP A 103 7.92 -16.19 -6.40
C ASP A 103 7.91 -15.30 -5.13
N VAL A 104 7.92 -13.98 -5.32
CA VAL A 104 8.12 -13.00 -4.23
C VAL A 104 7.07 -13.07 -3.13
N ILE A 105 5.87 -13.56 -3.42
CA ILE A 105 4.78 -13.72 -2.45
C ILE A 105 4.74 -15.09 -1.79
N LYS A 106 5.60 -16.04 -2.18
CA LYS A 106 5.56 -17.44 -1.73
C LYS A 106 5.69 -17.59 -0.21
N LYS A 107 6.45 -16.71 0.44
CA LYS A 107 6.68 -16.75 1.90
C LYS A 107 5.79 -15.78 2.68
N GLY A 108 4.83 -15.16 2.01
CA GLY A 108 3.85 -14.30 2.64
C GLY A 108 3.76 -12.91 2.04
N ILE A 109 2.84 -12.14 2.57
CA ILE A 109 2.58 -10.75 2.23
C ILE A 109 2.53 -9.90 3.52
N PRO A 110 2.88 -8.59 3.47
CA PRO A 110 3.25 -7.83 2.28
C PRO A 110 4.59 -8.27 1.70
N SER A 111 4.73 -8.16 0.38
CA SER A 111 5.95 -8.44 -0.34
C SER A 111 6.27 -7.29 -1.29
N ILE A 112 7.54 -6.96 -1.45
CA ILE A 112 7.97 -5.79 -2.20
C ILE A 112 8.92 -6.17 -3.32
N VAL A 113 8.73 -5.52 -4.45
CA VAL A 113 9.66 -5.47 -5.57
C VAL A 113 10.09 -4.03 -5.80
N ILE A 114 11.39 -3.81 -5.99
CA ILE A 114 11.94 -2.55 -6.48
C ILE A 114 12.53 -2.82 -7.85
N ALA A 115 12.16 -1.99 -8.82
CA ALA A 115 12.67 -2.05 -10.18
C ALA A 115 13.15 -0.67 -10.66
N THR A 116 14.09 -0.70 -11.61
CA THR A 116 14.53 0.52 -12.30
C THR A 116 13.41 1.12 -13.15
N PRO A 117 13.55 2.37 -13.63
CA PRO A 117 12.64 2.93 -14.63
C PRO A 117 12.55 2.13 -15.94
N ALA A 118 13.53 1.27 -16.21
CA ALA A 118 13.53 0.33 -17.34
C ALA A 118 12.92 -1.05 -16.99
N ASN A 119 12.27 -1.16 -15.81
CA ASN A 119 11.68 -2.40 -15.29
C ASN A 119 12.69 -3.54 -15.05
N GLN A 120 13.93 -3.21 -14.72
CA GLN A 120 14.93 -4.19 -14.31
C GLN A 120 14.84 -4.38 -12.79
N LEU A 121 14.82 -5.63 -12.33
CA LEU A 121 14.74 -5.97 -10.91
C LEU A 121 15.99 -5.45 -10.16
N VAL A 122 15.77 -4.66 -9.10
CA VAL A 122 16.80 -4.18 -8.18
C VAL A 122 16.76 -4.96 -6.88
N TYR A 123 15.55 -5.22 -6.36
CA TYR A 123 15.34 -5.90 -5.10
C TYR A 123 13.97 -6.59 -5.06
N ALA A 124 13.90 -7.71 -4.38
CA ALA A 124 12.66 -8.39 -4.05
C ALA A 124 12.73 -9.02 -2.65
N THR A 125 11.60 -9.00 -1.91
CA THR A 125 11.47 -9.69 -0.63
C THR A 125 11.25 -11.19 -0.85
N ASN A 126 12.32 -11.94 -1.08
CA ASN A 126 12.23 -13.38 -1.37
C ASN A 126 12.19 -14.26 -0.12
N GLY A 127 12.57 -13.72 1.03
CA GLY A 127 12.65 -14.41 2.32
C GLY A 127 11.40 -14.28 3.19
N GLY A 128 10.44 -13.44 2.80
CA GLY A 128 9.29 -13.09 3.63
C GLY A 128 9.62 -12.00 4.66
N GLU A 129 10.59 -11.14 4.36
CA GLU A 129 11.16 -10.12 5.27
C GLU A 129 10.10 -9.20 5.86
N LEU A 130 9.00 -8.98 5.16
CA LEU A 130 7.88 -8.14 5.60
C LEU A 130 6.62 -8.95 5.96
N ALA A 131 6.65 -10.29 5.84
CA ALA A 131 5.48 -11.12 6.14
C ALA A 131 5.05 -11.04 7.62
N ASP A 132 5.97 -10.64 8.49
CA ASP A 132 5.76 -10.37 9.93
C ASP A 132 5.99 -8.89 10.28
N ALA A 133 5.63 -7.96 9.38
CA ALA A 133 5.90 -6.53 9.53
C ALA A 133 5.43 -5.96 10.88
N ARG A 134 4.32 -6.46 11.43
CA ARG A 134 3.83 -6.08 12.76
C ARG A 134 4.82 -6.38 13.89
N LYS A 135 5.61 -7.46 13.75
CA LYS A 135 6.65 -7.81 14.73
C LYS A 135 7.88 -6.93 14.62
N MET A 136 8.14 -6.36 13.45
CA MET A 136 9.26 -5.43 13.26
C MET A 136 9.04 -4.13 14.02
N GLY A 137 7.78 -3.73 14.21
CA GLY A 137 7.42 -2.44 14.75
C GLY A 137 7.83 -1.28 13.84
N GLU A 138 7.51 -0.05 14.26
CA GLU A 138 7.78 1.16 13.48
C GLU A 138 9.28 1.35 13.15
N ALA A 139 10.14 1.20 14.17
CA ALA A 139 11.58 1.39 14.01
C ALA A 139 12.17 0.37 13.01
N GLY A 140 11.80 -0.90 13.12
CA GLY A 140 12.30 -1.93 12.23
C GLY A 140 11.84 -1.74 10.79
N VAL A 141 10.60 -1.33 10.57
CA VAL A 141 10.09 -0.99 9.23
C VAL A 141 10.84 0.21 8.66
N ALA A 142 11.04 1.28 9.45
CA ALA A 142 11.75 2.46 8.99
C ALA A 142 13.21 2.13 8.59
N GLU A 143 13.93 1.35 9.40
CA GLU A 143 15.32 0.93 9.10
C GLU A 143 15.37 0.05 7.85
N PHE A 144 14.42 -0.87 7.67
CA PHE A 144 14.33 -1.68 6.46
C PHE A 144 14.24 -0.80 5.19
N PHE A 145 13.35 0.19 5.17
CA PHE A 145 13.20 1.07 4.00
C PHE A 145 14.36 2.05 3.81
N LYS A 146 15.00 2.52 4.90
CA LYS A 146 16.24 3.30 4.80
C LYS A 146 17.35 2.49 4.13
N ALA A 147 17.53 1.24 4.53
CA ALA A 147 18.51 0.34 3.93
C ALA A 147 18.20 0.06 2.44
N LEU A 148 16.92 -0.06 2.07
CA LEU A 148 16.52 -0.22 0.67
C LEU A 148 16.79 1.03 -0.17
N ALA A 149 16.58 2.21 0.36
CA ALA A 149 16.78 3.47 -0.36
C ALA A 149 18.27 3.72 -0.71
N THR A 150 19.20 3.03 -0.05
CA THR A 150 20.65 3.08 -0.40
C THR A 150 21.00 2.16 -1.56
N LYS A 151 20.14 1.17 -1.90
CA LYS A 151 20.35 0.28 -3.04
C LYS A 151 19.96 0.98 -4.33
N LYS A 152 20.92 1.67 -4.92
CA LYS A 152 20.81 2.24 -6.27
C LYS A 152 21.43 1.27 -7.27
N SER A 153 20.72 1.03 -8.38
CA SER A 153 21.27 0.32 -9.55
C SER A 153 22.17 1.22 -10.36
#